data_0fd8091b0055814d8a8a170fc3c25103
#
_entry.id   0fd8091b0055814d8a8a170fc3c25103
#
_cell.length_a   1.000
_cell.length_b   1.000
_cell.length_c   1.000
_cell.angle_alpha   90.00
_cell.angle_beta   90.00
_cell.angle_gamma   90.00
#
_symmetry.space_group_name_H-M   'P 1'
#
loop_
_entity.id
_entity.type
_entity.pdbx_description
1 polymer ?
#
loop_
_entity_poly.entity_id
_entity_poly.type
_entity_poly.pdbx_seq_one_letter_code
_entity_poly.pdbx_strand_id
1 'polypeptide(L)'
;MPFWIFGSMQSITIRLYVVLIPVRLFTSEIRPAIHSSVINTYERLQQIEDEIQRLNNTLFALKTTDIKVYGKRYEELSTSAALRSERITCQLRNLVFTISSSGKSDYLKQAADVQGIQISSSEQILTITLPGLLPKRKVRTNTAFLHEPLNLALQTYILEHPIQLYQNCVVCFSQIYDQNLSLHRVRDYDNLEFKQILDTIAAYVLVDDTGLLCDSYHTTELGTHDHTIVSIMDCEAFPGWIKSRQKCIRTISEIS
;
A
#
# COMPACT_ATOMS: atom_id res chain seq x y z
N MET A 1 31.28 20.08 40.01
CA MET A 1 31.59 18.71 39.53
C MET A 1 30.32 18.12 38.91
N PRO A 2 30.23 17.98 37.58
CA PRO A 2 29.14 17.25 36.98
C PRO A 2 29.60 15.85 36.52
N PHE A 3 28.84 14.84 36.93
CA PHE A 3 29.01 13.46 36.54
C PHE A 3 28.50 13.26 35.11
N TRP A 4 29.35 12.73 34.24
CA TRP A 4 28.99 12.23 32.93
C TRP A 4 28.50 10.78 33.07
N ILE A 5 27.26 10.53 32.68
CA ILE A 5 26.73 9.15 32.53
C ILE A 5 26.80 8.81 31.04
N PHE A 6 27.73 7.95 30.70
CA PHE A 6 27.80 7.29 29.39
C PHE A 6 26.71 6.20 29.32
N GLY A 7 25.68 6.46 28.56
CA GLY A 7 24.69 5.44 28.19
C GLY A 7 25.25 4.60 27.04
N SER A 8 25.52 3.32 27.32
CA SER A 8 25.95 2.35 26.33
C SER A 8 24.84 2.05 25.33
N MET A 9 25.08 2.31 24.06
CA MET A 9 24.30 1.79 22.95
C MET A 9 24.40 0.24 22.92
N GLN A 10 23.40 -0.45 23.39
CA GLN A 10 23.28 -1.89 23.14
C GLN A 10 22.79 -2.12 21.72
N SER A 11 23.69 -2.65 20.88
CA SER A 11 23.36 -3.20 19.59
C SER A 11 22.43 -4.40 19.74
N ILE A 12 21.21 -4.30 19.25
CA ILE A 12 20.26 -5.41 19.19
C ILE A 12 20.72 -6.36 18.10
N THR A 13 21.43 -7.41 18.50
CA THR A 13 21.76 -8.54 17.62
C THR A 13 20.60 -9.52 17.66
N ILE A 14 19.79 -9.55 16.59
CA ILE A 14 18.77 -10.58 16.39
C ILE A 14 19.48 -11.91 16.11
N ARG A 15 19.60 -12.77 17.12
CA ARG A 15 20.03 -14.16 16.94
C ARG A 15 18.84 -15.00 16.53
N LEU A 16 18.79 -15.40 15.27
CA LEU A 16 17.92 -16.49 14.81
C LEU A 16 18.43 -17.81 15.38
N TYR A 17 17.68 -18.40 16.32
CA TYR A 17 17.91 -19.76 16.76
C TYR A 17 17.36 -20.73 15.71
N VAL A 18 18.24 -21.35 14.95
CA VAL A 18 17.92 -22.52 14.13
C VAL A 18 17.85 -23.72 15.06
N VAL A 19 16.65 -24.18 15.38
CA VAL A 19 16.44 -25.43 16.13
C VAL A 19 16.65 -26.58 15.15
N LEU A 20 17.80 -27.23 15.24
CA LEU A 20 18.09 -28.49 14.57
C LEU A 20 17.33 -29.63 15.27
N ILE A 21 16.21 -30.06 14.69
CA ILE A 21 15.52 -31.28 15.09
C ILE A 21 16.22 -32.45 14.39
N PRO A 22 16.73 -33.47 15.12
CA PRO A 22 17.33 -34.64 14.49
C PRO A 22 16.23 -35.54 13.90
N VAL A 23 16.11 -35.55 12.58
CA VAL A 23 15.24 -36.49 11.86
C VAL A 23 15.90 -37.86 11.82
N ARG A 24 15.39 -38.81 12.60
CA ARG A 24 15.71 -40.22 12.45
C ARG A 24 14.94 -40.81 11.26
N LEU A 25 15.72 -41.34 10.34
CA LEU A 25 15.49 -42.39 9.36
C LEU A 25 14.05 -42.81 9.04
N PHE A 26 13.55 -42.43 7.89
CA PHE A 26 12.56 -43.17 7.12
C PHE A 26 13.05 -43.32 5.65
N THR A 27 13.01 -44.56 5.21
CA THR A 27 13.27 -45.25 3.94
C THR A 27 13.52 -44.46 2.62
N SER A 28 14.37 -45.06 1.79
CA SER A 28 15.26 -44.61 0.73
C SER A 28 14.66 -44.14 -0.60
N GLU A 29 13.35 -43.95 -0.75
CA GLU A 29 12.76 -43.55 -2.05
C GLU A 29 12.13 -42.12 -2.11
N ILE A 30 11.94 -41.47 -0.97
CA ILE A 30 11.35 -40.11 -0.91
C ILE A 30 12.44 -39.00 -0.84
N ARG A 31 13.70 -39.37 -0.68
CA ARG A 31 14.81 -38.45 -0.42
C ARG A 31 15.18 -37.44 -1.54
N PRO A 32 15.15 -37.74 -2.85
CA PRO A 32 15.66 -36.78 -3.84
C PRO A 32 14.73 -35.56 -4.02
N ALA A 33 13.41 -35.74 -3.94
CA ALA A 33 12.48 -34.63 -4.15
C ALA A 33 12.42 -33.66 -2.96
N ILE A 34 12.48 -34.17 -1.72
CA ILE A 34 12.49 -33.34 -0.51
C ILE A 34 13.83 -32.59 -0.40
N HIS A 35 14.94 -33.23 -0.72
CA HIS A 35 16.27 -32.60 -0.66
C HIS A 35 16.41 -31.48 -1.70
N SER A 36 15.89 -31.67 -2.91
CA SER A 36 15.87 -30.65 -3.96
C SER A 36 14.99 -29.45 -3.58
N SER A 37 13.83 -29.67 -2.97
CA SER A 37 12.93 -28.58 -2.54
C SER A 37 13.50 -27.77 -1.37
N VAL A 38 14.19 -28.40 -0.45
CA VAL A 38 14.83 -27.74 0.70
C VAL A 38 16.03 -26.89 0.24
N ILE A 39 16.86 -27.40 -0.66
CA ILE A 39 17.97 -26.65 -1.24
C ILE A 39 17.46 -25.41 -1.98
N ASN A 40 16.44 -25.57 -2.80
CA ASN A 40 15.84 -24.45 -3.54
C ASN A 40 15.25 -23.37 -2.60
N THR A 41 14.68 -23.77 -1.47
CA THR A 41 14.16 -22.82 -0.46
C THR A 41 15.28 -22.06 0.22
N TYR A 42 16.38 -22.71 0.54
CA TYR A 42 17.56 -22.07 1.15
C TYR A 42 18.20 -21.03 0.21
N GLU A 43 18.40 -21.39 -1.05
CA GLU A 43 18.91 -20.46 -2.07
C GLU A 43 18.01 -19.22 -2.24
N ARG A 44 16.70 -19.41 -2.23
CA ARG A 44 15.75 -18.30 -2.28
C ARG A 44 15.85 -17.39 -1.07
N LEU A 45 15.98 -17.93 0.13
CA LEU A 45 16.16 -17.15 1.36
C LEU A 45 17.47 -16.36 1.30
N GLN A 46 18.56 -16.95 0.81
CA GLN A 46 19.82 -16.25 0.65
C GLN A 46 19.70 -15.06 -0.33
N GLN A 47 18.98 -15.22 -1.44
CA GLN A 47 18.72 -14.13 -2.38
C GLN A 47 17.91 -13.00 -1.74
N ILE A 48 16.94 -13.32 -0.88
CA ILE A 48 16.14 -12.34 -0.14
C ILE A 48 17.02 -11.59 0.86
N GLU A 49 17.88 -12.29 1.61
CA GLU A 49 18.83 -11.69 2.56
C GLU A 49 19.79 -10.71 1.85
N ASP A 50 20.34 -11.10 0.70
CA ASP A 50 21.21 -10.25 -0.10
C ASP A 50 20.49 -8.97 -0.56
N GLU A 51 19.22 -9.07 -0.96
CA GLU A 51 18.44 -7.90 -1.39
C GLU A 51 18.07 -7.00 -0.21
N ILE A 52 17.78 -7.57 0.98
CA ILE A 52 17.57 -6.82 2.23
C ILE A 52 18.85 -6.04 2.60
N GLN A 53 20.02 -6.66 2.48
CA GLN A 53 21.29 -5.98 2.75
C GLN A 53 21.51 -4.80 1.79
N ARG A 54 21.19 -4.96 0.50
CA ARG A 54 21.28 -3.87 -0.49
C ARG A 54 20.27 -2.76 -0.19
N LEU A 55 19.05 -3.10 0.26
CA LEU A 55 18.06 -2.12 0.70
C LEU A 55 18.58 -1.32 1.90
N ASN A 56 19.14 -1.97 2.91
CA ASN A 56 19.72 -1.33 4.08
C ASN A 56 20.83 -0.33 3.70
N ASN A 57 21.71 -0.72 2.77
CA ASN A 57 22.77 0.18 2.27
C ASN A 57 22.17 1.40 1.55
N THR A 58 21.09 1.21 0.79
CA THR A 58 20.40 2.31 0.10
C THR A 58 19.72 3.26 1.10
N LEU A 59 19.07 2.73 2.14
CA LEU A 59 18.45 3.53 3.21
C LEU A 59 19.50 4.29 4.03
N PHE A 60 20.65 3.69 4.29
CA PHE A 60 21.77 4.39 4.93
C PHE A 60 22.27 5.56 4.07
N ALA A 61 22.42 5.36 2.76
CA ALA A 61 22.80 6.43 1.83
C ALA A 61 21.74 7.56 1.81
N LEU A 62 20.44 7.22 1.81
CA LEU A 62 19.35 8.19 1.93
C LEU A 62 19.47 9.03 3.22
N LYS A 63 19.65 8.36 4.35
CA LYS A 63 19.77 9.01 5.66
C LYS A 63 20.94 10.01 5.74
N THR A 64 22.01 9.73 5.00
CA THR A 64 23.24 10.56 5.00
C THR A 64 23.30 11.57 3.87
N THR A 65 22.34 11.56 2.92
CA THR A 65 22.31 12.51 1.79
C THR A 65 21.47 13.73 2.16
N ASP A 66 22.03 14.92 2.05
CA ASP A 66 21.29 16.18 2.23
C ASP A 66 20.38 16.40 1.00
N ILE A 67 19.07 16.35 1.20
CA ILE A 67 18.06 16.55 0.15
C ILE A 67 18.13 17.97 -0.47
N LYS A 68 18.51 18.98 0.31
CA LYS A 68 18.60 20.38 -0.17
C LYS A 68 19.76 20.58 -1.15
N VAL A 69 20.85 19.86 -0.94
CA VAL A 69 22.06 19.96 -1.75
C VAL A 69 22.05 18.97 -2.91
N TYR A 70 21.57 17.74 -2.68
CA TYR A 70 21.65 16.62 -3.60
C TYR A 70 20.27 16.05 -3.97
N GLY A 71 19.27 16.90 -4.23
CA GLY A 71 17.87 16.50 -4.46
C GLY A 71 17.69 15.42 -5.52
N LYS A 72 18.39 15.52 -6.69
CA LYS A 72 18.32 14.50 -7.73
C LYS A 72 18.86 13.14 -7.24
N ARG A 73 19.97 13.14 -6.52
CA ARG A 73 20.55 11.91 -5.95
C ARG A 73 19.64 11.30 -4.91
N TYR A 74 18.98 12.13 -4.10
CA TYR A 74 17.99 11.66 -3.11
C TYR A 74 16.80 11.00 -3.80
N GLU A 75 16.30 11.54 -4.91
CA GLU A 75 15.22 10.95 -5.70
C GLU A 75 15.64 9.59 -6.29
N GLU A 76 16.83 9.48 -6.87
CA GLU A 76 17.38 8.22 -7.40
C GLU A 76 17.50 7.15 -6.30
N LEU A 77 18.00 7.50 -5.13
CA LEU A 77 18.13 6.58 -3.98
C LEU A 77 16.77 6.17 -3.46
N SER A 78 15.80 7.10 -3.34
CA SER A 78 14.43 6.81 -2.91
C SER A 78 13.75 5.83 -3.86
N THR A 79 13.87 6.06 -5.17
CA THR A 79 13.35 5.17 -6.20
C THR A 79 14.00 3.77 -6.11
N SER A 80 15.32 3.74 -5.94
CA SER A 80 16.06 2.47 -5.78
C SER A 80 15.60 1.70 -4.55
N ALA A 81 15.40 2.38 -3.41
CA ALA A 81 14.92 1.74 -2.18
C ALA A 81 13.51 1.17 -2.37
N ALA A 82 12.59 1.93 -2.98
CA ALA A 82 11.23 1.48 -3.26
C ALA A 82 11.21 0.23 -4.15
N LEU A 83 11.95 0.24 -5.27
CA LEU A 83 12.02 -0.90 -6.19
C LEU A 83 12.63 -2.15 -5.54
N ARG A 84 13.59 -2.00 -4.61
CA ARG A 84 14.14 -3.10 -3.83
C ARG A 84 13.11 -3.67 -2.87
N SER A 85 12.36 -2.82 -2.17
CA SER A 85 11.28 -3.24 -1.27
C SER A 85 10.21 -4.04 -2.01
N GLU A 86 9.79 -3.60 -3.20
CA GLU A 86 8.87 -4.34 -4.06
C GLU A 86 9.41 -5.70 -4.45
N ARG A 87 10.68 -5.79 -4.83
CA ARG A 87 11.32 -7.07 -5.17
C ARG A 87 11.35 -8.02 -3.98
N ILE A 88 11.74 -7.55 -2.79
CA ILE A 88 11.73 -8.33 -1.55
C ILE A 88 10.31 -8.82 -1.25
N THR A 89 9.32 -7.95 -1.32
CA THR A 89 7.91 -8.30 -1.10
C THR A 89 7.44 -9.39 -2.06
N CYS A 90 7.75 -9.26 -3.36
CA CYS A 90 7.41 -10.28 -4.36
C CYS A 90 8.08 -11.64 -4.07
N GLN A 91 9.35 -11.63 -3.68
CA GLN A 91 10.09 -12.86 -3.35
C GLN A 91 9.53 -13.54 -2.10
N LEU A 92 9.23 -12.78 -1.04
CA LEU A 92 8.59 -13.29 0.18
C LEU A 92 7.18 -13.81 -0.08
N ARG A 93 6.39 -13.12 -0.89
CA ARG A 93 5.07 -13.57 -1.32
C ARG A 93 5.13 -14.91 -2.06
N ASN A 94 6.06 -15.03 -2.99
CA ASN A 94 6.29 -16.28 -3.70
C ASN A 94 6.73 -17.43 -2.77
N LEU A 95 7.52 -17.11 -1.74
CA LEU A 95 7.91 -18.07 -0.72
C LEU A 95 6.68 -18.56 0.06
N VAL A 96 5.81 -17.65 0.53
CA VAL A 96 4.54 -18.00 1.19
C VAL A 96 3.70 -18.90 0.29
N PHE A 97 3.51 -18.53 -0.98
CA PHE A 97 2.69 -19.32 -1.92
C PHE A 97 3.29 -20.69 -2.26
N THR A 98 4.59 -20.88 -2.05
CA THR A 98 5.26 -22.16 -2.29
C THR A 98 5.16 -23.08 -1.06
N ILE A 99 5.15 -22.52 0.16
CA ILE A 99 5.24 -23.27 1.40
C ILE A 99 3.86 -23.47 2.03
N SER A 100 2.98 -22.47 1.90
CA SER A 100 1.68 -22.48 2.57
C SER A 100 0.70 -23.47 1.91
N SER A 101 0.10 -24.33 2.71
CA SER A 101 -1.06 -25.13 2.35
C SER A 101 -2.37 -24.34 2.43
N SER A 102 -2.40 -23.22 3.14
CA SER A 102 -3.50 -22.27 3.17
C SER A 102 -3.57 -21.50 1.84
N GLY A 103 -4.78 -21.22 1.36
CA GLY A 103 -5.00 -20.60 0.06
C GLY A 103 -4.36 -19.21 -0.07
N LYS A 104 -4.02 -18.82 -1.30
CA LYS A 104 -3.55 -17.45 -1.63
C LYS A 104 -4.46 -16.35 -1.09
N SER A 105 -5.76 -16.62 -0.99
CA SER A 105 -6.79 -15.72 -0.51
C SER A 105 -6.51 -15.19 0.89
N ASP A 106 -6.13 -16.07 1.83
CA ASP A 106 -5.94 -15.68 3.24
C ASP A 106 -4.72 -14.76 3.40
N TYR A 107 -3.64 -15.06 2.67
CA TYR A 107 -2.47 -14.17 2.65
C TYR A 107 -2.81 -12.80 2.04
N LEU A 108 -3.56 -12.77 0.94
CA LEU A 108 -3.89 -11.52 0.24
C LEU A 108 -4.84 -10.63 1.06
N LYS A 109 -5.77 -11.22 1.84
CA LYS A 109 -6.58 -10.48 2.81
C LYS A 109 -5.71 -9.78 3.85
N GLN A 110 -4.81 -10.53 4.49
CA GLN A 110 -3.87 -9.96 5.47
C GLN A 110 -2.94 -8.91 4.84
N ALA A 111 -2.55 -9.09 3.57
CA ALA A 111 -1.72 -8.11 2.86
C ALA A 111 -2.46 -6.79 2.61
N ALA A 112 -3.76 -6.82 2.34
CA ALA A 112 -4.59 -5.63 2.21
C ALA A 112 -4.65 -4.83 3.53
N ASP A 113 -4.84 -5.51 4.65
CA ASP A 113 -4.83 -4.89 5.99
C ASP A 113 -3.47 -4.25 6.31
N VAL A 114 -2.37 -4.97 6.03
CA VAL A 114 -0.99 -4.46 6.23
C VAL A 114 -0.68 -3.27 5.33
N GLN A 115 -1.24 -3.25 4.12
CA GLN A 115 -1.11 -2.09 3.23
C GLN A 115 -1.94 -0.89 3.67
N GLY A 116 -2.84 -1.06 4.64
CA GLY A 116 -3.66 0.02 5.18
C GLY A 116 -4.88 0.36 4.32
N ILE A 117 -5.38 -0.59 3.51
CA ILE A 117 -6.67 -0.43 2.84
C ILE A 117 -7.77 -0.64 3.87
N GLN A 118 -8.59 0.38 4.07
CA GLN A 118 -9.71 0.35 5.01
C GLN A 118 -11.01 0.64 4.29
N ILE A 119 -12.07 -0.11 4.61
CA ILE A 119 -13.40 0.08 4.05
C ILE A 119 -14.38 0.21 5.21
N SER A 120 -15.20 1.24 5.14
CA SER A 120 -16.25 1.49 6.14
C SER A 120 -17.50 2.08 5.47
N SER A 121 -18.66 1.85 6.07
CA SER A 121 -19.91 2.47 5.63
C SER A 121 -20.55 3.20 6.80
N SER A 122 -20.93 4.44 6.60
CA SER A 122 -21.64 5.28 7.57
C SER A 122 -22.59 6.21 6.82
N GLU A 123 -23.82 6.36 7.32
CA GLU A 123 -24.82 7.29 6.77
C GLU A 123 -25.03 7.13 5.24
N GLN A 124 -25.06 5.89 4.75
CA GLN A 124 -25.18 5.53 3.33
C GLN A 124 -24.00 5.99 2.45
N ILE A 125 -22.87 6.34 3.06
CA ILE A 125 -21.62 6.65 2.37
C ILE A 125 -20.65 5.48 2.59
N LEU A 126 -20.23 4.83 1.52
CA LEU A 126 -19.14 3.87 1.55
C LEU A 126 -17.82 4.63 1.39
N THR A 127 -16.93 4.46 2.35
CA THR A 127 -15.61 5.11 2.35
C THR A 127 -14.52 4.08 2.26
N ILE A 128 -13.62 4.25 1.31
CA ILE A 128 -12.43 3.42 1.09
C ILE A 128 -11.21 4.30 1.28
N THR A 129 -10.33 3.94 2.22
CA THR A 129 -9.04 4.58 2.40
C THR A 129 -7.96 3.74 1.73
N LEU A 130 -7.17 4.35 0.86
CA LEU A 130 -6.03 3.73 0.18
C LEU A 130 -4.71 4.23 0.81
N PRO A 131 -3.66 3.40 0.87
CA PRO A 131 -2.44 3.66 1.65
C PRO A 131 -1.55 4.77 1.11
N GLY A 132 -1.88 5.37 -0.02
CA GLY A 132 -1.07 6.42 -0.63
C GLY A 132 -1.86 7.21 -1.67
N LEU A 133 -1.18 8.20 -2.27
CA LEU A 133 -1.73 8.94 -3.40
C LEU A 133 -1.85 8.05 -4.63
N LEU A 134 -2.86 8.30 -5.46
CA LEU A 134 -3.00 7.58 -6.72
C LEU A 134 -1.76 7.78 -7.61
N PRO A 135 -1.30 6.71 -8.28
CA PRO A 135 -0.13 6.78 -9.16
C PRO A 135 -0.39 7.64 -10.38
N LYS A 136 0.68 8.08 -11.04
CA LYS A 136 0.57 8.80 -12.32
C LYS A 136 0.07 7.88 -13.42
N ARG A 137 -0.84 8.38 -14.26
CA ARG A 137 -1.47 7.65 -15.36
C ARG A 137 -0.50 7.06 -16.41
N LYS A 138 0.72 7.59 -16.51
CA LYS A 138 1.70 7.17 -17.53
C LYS A 138 2.27 5.75 -17.36
N VAL A 139 2.04 5.10 -16.23
CA VAL A 139 2.64 3.79 -15.92
C VAL A 139 1.54 2.79 -15.64
N ARG A 140 0.89 2.29 -16.70
CA ARG A 140 -0.19 1.28 -16.64
C ARG A 140 0.16 0.01 -15.83
N THR A 141 1.43 -0.27 -15.64
CA THR A 141 1.91 -1.45 -14.90
C THR A 141 1.94 -1.27 -13.38
N ASN A 142 1.72 -0.05 -12.88
CA ASN A 142 1.97 0.27 -11.46
C ASN A 142 0.74 0.21 -10.55
N THR A 143 -0.42 -0.17 -11.06
CA THR A 143 -1.65 -0.21 -10.25
C THR A 143 -1.99 -1.60 -9.74
N ALA A 144 -1.39 -2.66 -10.27
CA ALA A 144 -1.65 -4.03 -9.83
C ALA A 144 -1.40 -4.23 -8.33
N PHE A 145 -0.37 -3.60 -7.77
CA PHE A 145 -0.07 -3.64 -6.34
C PHE A 145 -1.19 -3.03 -5.47
N LEU A 146 -1.99 -2.14 -6.02
CA LEU A 146 -3.08 -1.44 -5.32
C LEU A 146 -4.44 -2.07 -5.63
N HIS A 147 -4.73 -2.36 -6.91
CA HIS A 147 -6.04 -2.86 -7.30
C HIS A 147 -6.28 -4.33 -6.89
N GLU A 148 -5.26 -5.20 -6.89
CA GLU A 148 -5.43 -6.57 -6.43
C GLU A 148 -5.80 -6.67 -4.93
N PRO A 149 -5.08 -6.00 -4.01
CA PRO A 149 -5.48 -5.95 -2.61
C PRO A 149 -6.84 -5.25 -2.39
N LEU A 150 -7.13 -4.18 -3.13
CA LEU A 150 -8.42 -3.49 -3.07
C LEU A 150 -9.57 -4.42 -3.49
N ASN A 151 -9.39 -5.18 -4.57
CA ASN A 151 -10.36 -6.16 -5.04
C ASN A 151 -10.71 -7.19 -3.95
N LEU A 152 -9.69 -7.72 -3.26
CA LEU A 152 -9.89 -8.67 -2.17
C LEU A 152 -10.51 -8.04 -0.93
N ALA A 153 -10.09 -6.81 -0.58
CA ALA A 153 -10.67 -6.06 0.52
C ALA A 153 -12.17 -5.81 0.30
N LEU A 154 -12.55 -5.37 -0.91
CA LEU A 154 -13.95 -5.17 -1.30
C LEU A 154 -14.75 -6.46 -1.27
N GLN A 155 -14.22 -7.54 -1.87
CA GLN A 155 -14.86 -8.85 -1.84
C GLN A 155 -15.14 -9.32 -0.41
N THR A 156 -14.15 -9.20 0.48
CA THR A 156 -14.28 -9.59 1.88
C THR A 156 -15.31 -8.71 2.60
N TYR A 157 -15.21 -7.39 2.43
CA TYR A 157 -16.12 -6.44 3.07
C TYR A 157 -17.57 -6.69 2.71
N ILE A 158 -17.89 -6.93 1.43
CA ILE A 158 -19.26 -7.16 0.96
C ILE A 158 -19.82 -8.51 1.43
N LEU A 159 -18.97 -9.53 1.56
CA LEU A 159 -19.40 -10.80 2.14
C LEU A 159 -19.80 -10.67 3.62
N GLU A 160 -19.12 -9.81 4.37
CA GLU A 160 -19.39 -9.56 5.78
C GLU A 160 -20.47 -8.48 6.00
N HIS A 161 -20.59 -7.53 5.08
CA HIS A 161 -21.48 -6.38 5.13
C HIS A 161 -22.22 -6.23 3.79
N PRO A 162 -23.27 -7.01 3.53
CA PRO A 162 -24.03 -6.89 2.30
C PRO A 162 -24.58 -5.47 2.12
N ILE A 163 -24.26 -4.84 1.00
CA ILE A 163 -24.71 -3.48 0.65
C ILE A 163 -25.62 -3.54 -0.58
N GLN A 164 -26.52 -2.59 -0.69
CA GLN A 164 -27.25 -2.35 -1.94
C GLN A 164 -26.33 -1.65 -2.94
N LEU A 165 -26.35 -2.11 -4.21
CA LEU A 165 -25.55 -1.48 -5.26
C LEU A 165 -26.03 -0.03 -5.51
N TYR A 166 -25.07 0.88 -5.62
CA TYR A 166 -25.33 2.27 -5.99
C TYR A 166 -25.70 2.35 -7.47
N GLN A 167 -26.82 2.98 -7.78
CA GLN A 167 -27.33 3.11 -9.15
C GLN A 167 -27.22 4.53 -9.71
N ASN A 168 -27.44 5.54 -8.89
CA ASN A 168 -27.35 6.95 -9.25
C ASN A 168 -26.49 7.64 -8.21
N CYS A 169 -25.18 7.64 -8.45
CA CYS A 169 -24.20 7.92 -7.41
C CYS A 169 -23.09 8.88 -7.84
N VAL A 170 -22.41 9.40 -6.84
CA VAL A 170 -21.16 10.15 -7.01
C VAL A 170 -20.02 9.39 -6.35
N VAL A 171 -18.95 9.15 -7.11
CA VAL A 171 -17.69 8.60 -6.60
C VAL A 171 -16.69 9.75 -6.44
N CYS A 172 -16.33 10.04 -5.20
CA CYS A 172 -15.46 11.15 -4.85
C CYS A 172 -14.05 10.65 -4.54
N PHE A 173 -13.05 11.08 -5.31
CA PHE A 173 -11.65 10.82 -5.05
C PHE A 173 -11.01 12.01 -4.35
N SER A 174 -10.63 11.84 -3.10
CA SER A 174 -9.97 12.87 -2.28
C SER A 174 -8.50 12.53 -2.13
N GLN A 175 -7.61 13.31 -2.75
CA GLN A 175 -6.17 13.18 -2.60
C GLN A 175 -5.74 13.97 -1.37
N ILE A 176 -5.28 13.30 -0.32
CA ILE A 176 -4.82 13.93 0.92
C ILE A 176 -3.29 14.01 0.85
N TYR A 177 -2.76 15.23 0.82
CA TYR A 177 -1.32 15.48 0.77
C TYR A 177 -0.77 15.82 2.16
N ASP A 178 0.36 15.25 2.53
CA ASP A 178 1.07 15.64 3.75
C ASP A 178 1.45 17.13 3.70
N GLN A 179 0.88 17.90 4.63
CA GLN A 179 1.07 19.34 4.74
C GLN A 179 2.52 19.74 5.08
N ASN A 180 3.33 18.83 5.61
CA ASN A 180 4.73 19.06 5.98
C ASN A 180 5.69 18.91 4.79
N LEU A 181 5.19 18.45 3.65
CA LEU A 181 5.96 18.26 2.43
C LEU A 181 5.66 19.37 1.41
N SER A 182 6.55 19.54 0.42
CA SER A 182 6.40 20.56 -0.62
C SER A 182 5.09 20.44 -1.39
N LEU A 183 4.35 21.54 -1.54
CA LEU A 183 3.10 21.60 -2.30
C LEU A 183 3.32 21.51 -3.82
N HIS A 184 4.55 21.70 -4.33
CA HIS A 184 4.87 21.49 -5.76
C HIS A 184 4.64 20.05 -6.25
N ARG A 185 4.42 19.10 -5.35
CA ARG A 185 4.09 17.70 -5.68
C ARG A 185 2.59 17.45 -5.87
N VAL A 186 1.73 18.42 -5.57
CA VAL A 186 0.31 18.35 -5.87
C VAL A 186 0.12 18.24 -7.38
N ARG A 187 -0.68 17.28 -7.81
CA ARG A 187 -0.84 16.90 -9.21
C ARG A 187 -2.21 17.28 -9.73
N ASP A 188 -2.26 17.58 -11.02
CA ASP A 188 -3.53 17.72 -11.73
C ASP A 188 -4.24 16.37 -11.81
N TYR A 189 -5.56 16.37 -11.74
CA TYR A 189 -6.36 15.15 -11.69
C TYR A 189 -6.26 14.31 -12.97
N ASP A 190 -6.10 14.94 -14.14
CA ASP A 190 -5.92 14.25 -15.44
C ASP A 190 -4.62 13.41 -15.51
N ASN A 191 -3.66 13.70 -14.62
CA ASN A 191 -2.41 12.97 -14.49
C ASN A 191 -2.48 11.79 -13.50
N LEU A 192 -3.61 11.57 -12.84
CA LEU A 192 -3.79 10.49 -11.87
C LEU A 192 -4.49 9.28 -12.50
N GLU A 193 -4.06 8.08 -12.09
CA GLU A 193 -4.67 6.82 -12.52
C GLU A 193 -5.81 6.41 -11.58
N PHE A 194 -6.99 6.96 -11.78
CA PHE A 194 -8.17 6.58 -11.00
C PHE A 194 -9.10 5.61 -11.73
N LYS A 195 -8.98 5.47 -13.07
CA LYS A 195 -9.88 4.59 -13.82
C LYS A 195 -9.83 3.14 -13.33
N GLN A 196 -8.65 2.57 -13.14
CA GLN A 196 -8.53 1.18 -12.70
C GLN A 196 -9.06 0.98 -11.27
N ILE A 197 -8.94 1.99 -10.42
CA ILE A 197 -9.53 1.96 -9.08
C ILE A 197 -11.05 2.04 -9.16
N LEU A 198 -11.58 2.92 -10.01
CA LEU A 198 -13.02 3.02 -10.26
C LEU A 198 -13.57 1.70 -10.82
N ASP A 199 -12.92 1.12 -11.83
CA ASP A 199 -13.33 -0.17 -12.43
C ASP A 199 -13.36 -1.29 -11.37
N THR A 200 -12.37 -1.30 -10.45
CA THR A 200 -12.33 -2.28 -9.35
C THR A 200 -13.47 -2.07 -8.36
N ILE A 201 -13.78 -0.82 -8.01
CA ILE A 201 -14.88 -0.46 -7.10
C ILE A 201 -16.22 -0.78 -7.76
N ALA A 202 -16.41 -0.38 -9.02
CA ALA A 202 -17.64 -0.58 -9.77
C ALA A 202 -18.06 -2.06 -9.82
N ALA A 203 -17.11 -2.96 -10.00
CA ALA A 203 -17.37 -4.41 -10.05
C ALA A 203 -18.05 -4.97 -8.78
N TYR A 204 -18.00 -4.24 -7.65
CA TYR A 204 -18.54 -4.71 -6.37
C TYR A 204 -19.70 -3.88 -5.83
N VAL A 205 -19.69 -2.56 -6.08
CA VAL A 205 -20.59 -1.65 -5.35
C VAL A 205 -21.47 -0.77 -6.26
N LEU A 206 -21.20 -0.71 -7.57
CA LEU A 206 -22.01 0.04 -8.52
C LEU A 206 -22.84 -0.88 -9.40
N VAL A 207 -23.98 -0.38 -9.88
CA VAL A 207 -24.75 -1.06 -10.94
C VAL A 207 -24.00 -0.94 -12.27
N ASP A 208 -23.45 0.25 -12.56
CA ASP A 208 -22.63 0.56 -13.74
C ASP A 208 -21.83 1.85 -13.46
N ASP A 209 -20.66 1.97 -14.08
CA ASP A 209 -19.79 3.16 -14.01
C ASP A 209 -19.96 4.13 -15.18
N THR A 210 -21.00 3.94 -15.99
CA THR A 210 -21.33 4.86 -17.08
C THR A 210 -21.70 6.25 -16.55
N GLY A 211 -21.34 7.30 -17.28
CA GLY A 211 -21.66 8.69 -16.92
C GLY A 211 -23.15 9.03 -16.85
N LEU A 212 -24.05 8.07 -17.11
CA LEU A 212 -25.48 8.20 -16.88
C LEU A 212 -25.89 7.78 -15.45
N LEU A 213 -25.09 6.96 -14.79
CA LEU A 213 -25.40 6.36 -13.48
C LEU A 213 -24.36 6.69 -12.41
N CYS A 214 -23.17 7.15 -12.83
CA CYS A 214 -22.05 7.43 -11.92
C CYS A 214 -21.34 8.72 -12.32
N ASP A 215 -21.38 9.71 -11.44
CA ASP A 215 -20.57 10.92 -11.54
C ASP A 215 -19.25 10.76 -10.79
N SER A 216 -18.17 11.35 -11.32
CA SER A 216 -16.88 11.41 -10.65
C SER A 216 -16.56 12.80 -10.14
N TYR A 217 -16.13 12.90 -8.89
CA TYR A 217 -15.71 14.15 -8.28
C TYR A 217 -14.33 14.03 -7.66
N HIS A 218 -13.49 15.04 -7.84
CA HIS A 218 -12.12 15.04 -7.37
C HIS A 218 -11.87 16.19 -6.40
N THR A 219 -11.18 15.91 -5.30
CA THR A 219 -10.74 16.93 -4.33
C THR A 219 -9.28 16.73 -3.95
N THR A 220 -8.67 17.82 -3.49
CA THR A 220 -7.34 17.81 -2.90
C THR A 220 -7.41 18.48 -1.54
N GLU A 221 -6.82 17.85 -0.54
CA GLU A 221 -6.78 18.31 0.85
C GLU A 221 -5.37 18.16 1.42
N LEU A 222 -5.10 18.90 2.50
CA LEU A 222 -3.88 18.76 3.28
C LEU A 222 -4.17 17.99 4.56
N GLY A 223 -3.31 17.03 4.88
CA GLY A 223 -3.43 16.17 6.04
C GLY A 223 -2.09 15.90 6.70
N THR A 224 -2.04 14.88 7.56
CA THR A 224 -0.84 14.49 8.31
C THR A 224 0.08 13.54 7.54
N HIS A 225 -0.43 12.86 6.51
CA HIS A 225 0.32 11.94 5.65
C HIS A 225 -0.40 11.77 4.31
N ASP A 226 0.33 11.27 3.32
CA ASP A 226 -0.22 11.02 1.98
C ASP A 226 -1.14 9.80 1.97
N HIS A 227 -2.37 9.99 1.52
CA HIS A 227 -3.32 8.90 1.27
C HIS A 227 -4.43 9.36 0.32
N THR A 228 -5.24 8.41 -0.16
CA THR A 228 -6.42 8.70 -0.96
C THR A 228 -7.65 8.17 -0.24
N ILE A 229 -8.71 8.95 -0.19
CA ILE A 229 -10.02 8.54 0.27
C ILE A 229 -10.96 8.50 -0.92
N VAL A 230 -11.64 7.36 -1.12
CA VAL A 230 -12.72 7.25 -2.10
C VAL A 230 -14.03 7.14 -1.34
N SER A 231 -14.93 8.08 -1.57
CA SER A 231 -16.27 8.09 -0.96
C SER A 231 -17.32 7.87 -2.04
N ILE A 232 -18.19 6.89 -1.86
CA ILE A 232 -19.27 6.52 -2.76
C ILE A 232 -20.58 6.80 -2.05
N MET A 233 -21.47 7.54 -2.70
CA MET A 233 -22.76 7.94 -2.13
C MET A 233 -23.78 8.19 -3.22
N ASP A 234 -25.07 8.09 -2.87
CA ASP A 234 -26.15 8.52 -3.76
C ASP A 234 -26.04 10.02 -4.07
N CYS A 235 -26.45 10.44 -5.28
CA CYS A 235 -26.43 11.84 -5.69
C CYS A 235 -27.13 12.78 -4.71
N GLU A 236 -28.16 12.31 -4.02
CA GLU A 236 -28.89 13.09 -3.01
C GLU A 236 -28.06 13.40 -1.76
N ALA A 237 -27.12 12.52 -1.38
CA ALA A 237 -26.23 12.72 -0.23
C ALA A 237 -25.06 13.66 -0.54
N PHE A 238 -24.66 13.79 -1.81
CA PHE A 238 -23.51 14.57 -2.23
C PHE A 238 -23.51 16.04 -1.80
N PRO A 239 -24.62 16.82 -1.88
CA PRO A 239 -24.65 18.21 -1.42
C PRO A 239 -24.36 18.36 0.09
N GLY A 240 -24.78 17.41 0.91
CA GLY A 240 -24.48 17.36 2.34
C GLY A 240 -23.02 17.07 2.60
N TRP A 241 -22.48 16.09 1.92
CA TRP A 241 -21.08 15.67 2.00
C TRP A 241 -20.13 16.80 1.60
N ILE A 242 -20.36 17.50 0.48
CA ILE A 242 -19.51 18.59 0.03
C ILE A 242 -19.54 19.80 0.99
N LYS A 243 -20.70 20.11 1.57
CA LYS A 243 -20.83 21.18 2.56
C LYS A 243 -20.04 20.90 3.84
N SER A 244 -19.97 19.64 4.28
CA SER A 244 -19.19 19.26 5.46
C SER A 244 -17.69 19.47 5.25
N ARG A 245 -17.19 19.41 4.01
CA ARG A 245 -15.79 19.54 3.63
C ARG A 245 -15.33 20.98 3.39
N GLN A 246 -16.23 21.88 3.01
CA GLN A 246 -15.88 23.29 2.71
C GLN A 246 -15.29 24.07 3.89
N LYS A 247 -15.35 23.54 5.11
CA LYS A 247 -14.75 24.15 6.31
C LYS A 247 -13.22 24.13 6.34
N CYS A 248 -12.56 23.46 5.39
CA CYS A 248 -11.10 23.31 5.36
C CYS A 248 -10.40 24.11 4.24
N ILE A 249 -11.08 25.00 3.54
CA ILE A 249 -10.43 25.86 2.54
C ILE A 249 -9.61 26.91 3.28
N ARG A 250 -8.32 26.70 3.42
CA ARG A 250 -7.37 27.76 3.80
C ARG A 250 -7.34 28.78 2.69
N THR A 251 -7.45 30.05 3.06
CA THR A 251 -7.35 31.17 2.11
C THR A 251 -5.96 31.14 1.47
N ILE A 252 -5.87 31.28 0.16
CA ILE A 252 -4.63 31.25 -0.63
C ILE A 252 -3.58 32.25 -0.12
N SER A 253 -3.99 33.27 0.64
CA SER A 253 -3.12 34.25 1.29
C SER A 253 -2.19 33.69 2.39
N GLU A 254 -2.34 32.42 2.79
CA GLU A 254 -1.44 31.77 3.77
C GLU A 254 -0.38 30.87 3.10
N ILE A 255 -0.36 30.81 1.76
CA ILE A 255 0.52 29.90 0.97
C ILE A 255 1.62 30.67 0.22
N SER A 256 1.61 32.02 0.28
CA SER A 256 2.61 32.87 -0.38
C SER A 256 3.81 33.20 0.51
#